data_cd76d4d70b3cdfb91e2852aa132cf296
#
_entry.id   cd76d4d70b3cdfb91e2852aa132cf296
#
_cell.length_a   1.000
_cell.length_b   1.000
_cell.length_c   1.000
_cell.angle_alpha   90.00
_cell.angle_beta   90.00
_cell.angle_gamma   90.00
#
_symmetry.space_group_name_H-M   'P 1'
#
loop_
_entity.id
_entity.type
_entity.pdbx_description
1 polymer ?
#
loop_
_entity_poly.entity_id
_entity_poly.type
_entity_poly.pdbx_seq_one_letter_code
_entity_poly.pdbx_strand_id
1 'polypeptide(L)'
;MKARLLLASALLMFVQIIPAPMAQVTVDVSKITCEDYFMDKVTFSQYVVMWLNGYYNSKRNNTIIDPDAAKKNEEKVNHYCYEHRETTVMDAVKNVLGFDK
;
A
#
# COMPACT_ATOMS: atom_id res chain seq x y z
N MET A 1 65.50 25.20 26.12
CA MET A 1 64.71 24.33 25.20
C MET A 1 63.26 24.46 25.56
N LYS A 2 62.51 25.16 24.72
CA LYS A 2 61.06 25.29 24.93
C LYS A 2 60.36 24.28 24.05
N ALA A 3 59.82 23.23 24.68
CA ALA A 3 58.94 22.26 24.01
C ALA A 3 57.61 22.97 23.71
N ARG A 4 57.35 23.25 22.44
CA ARG A 4 56.02 23.68 22.00
C ARG A 4 55.17 22.45 21.81
N LEU A 5 54.31 22.19 22.76
CA LEU A 5 53.19 21.25 22.61
C LEU A 5 52.18 21.85 21.65
N LEU A 6 52.22 21.39 20.41
CA LEU A 6 51.16 21.59 19.47
C LEU A 6 50.04 20.64 19.81
N LEU A 7 49.04 21.14 20.55
CA LEU A 7 47.75 20.45 20.70
C LEU A 7 47.01 20.50 19.38
N ALA A 8 47.22 19.48 18.59
CA ALA A 8 46.35 19.26 17.43
C ALA A 8 44.96 18.82 17.95
N SER A 9 44.08 19.81 18.06
CA SER A 9 42.67 19.53 18.29
C SER A 9 42.12 18.82 17.04
N ALA A 10 42.07 17.48 17.06
CA ALA A 10 41.36 16.72 16.08
C ALA A 10 39.84 16.97 16.32
N LEU A 11 39.31 17.89 15.53
CA LEU A 11 37.85 18.08 15.47
C LEU A 11 37.25 16.86 14.78
N LEU A 12 36.87 15.89 15.59
CA LEU A 12 36.04 14.76 15.13
C LEU A 12 34.71 15.34 14.70
N MET A 13 34.57 15.62 13.41
CA MET A 13 33.27 15.89 12.80
C MET A 13 32.50 14.56 12.81
N PHE A 14 31.64 14.40 13.81
CA PHE A 14 30.60 13.41 13.76
C PHE A 14 29.63 13.79 12.65
N VAL A 15 29.82 13.20 11.48
CA VAL A 15 28.81 13.25 10.44
C VAL A 15 27.66 12.39 10.93
N GLN A 16 26.67 13.03 11.53
CA GLN A 16 25.42 12.34 11.86
C GLN A 16 24.70 12.05 10.55
N ILE A 17 24.74 10.80 10.14
CA ILE A 17 23.91 10.33 9.03
C ILE A 17 22.49 10.24 9.59
N ILE A 18 21.70 11.31 9.39
CA ILE A 18 20.29 11.30 9.68
C ILE A 18 19.63 10.54 8.51
N PRO A 19 18.99 9.36 8.74
CA PRO A 19 18.27 8.70 7.67
C PRO A 19 17.22 9.67 7.13
N ALA A 20 17.20 9.86 5.80
CA ALA A 20 16.18 10.68 5.17
C ALA A 20 14.80 10.13 5.57
N PRO A 21 13.85 10.99 6.03
CA PRO A 21 12.51 10.52 6.35
C PRO A 21 11.93 9.86 5.10
N MET A 22 11.50 8.60 5.22
CA MET A 22 10.80 7.92 4.14
C MET A 22 9.55 8.74 3.84
N ALA A 23 9.45 9.26 2.62
CA ALA A 23 8.25 9.95 2.17
C ALA A 23 7.07 9.00 2.34
N GLN A 24 6.03 9.42 3.08
CA GLN A 24 4.80 8.67 3.18
C GLN A 24 4.18 8.60 1.78
N VAL A 25 4.08 7.40 1.25
CA VAL A 25 3.39 7.17 -0.01
C VAL A 25 1.90 7.03 0.30
N THR A 26 1.14 8.02 -0.10
CA THR A 26 -0.32 7.94 -0.05
C THR A 26 -0.83 7.39 -1.36
N VAL A 27 -1.78 6.49 -1.28
CA VAL A 27 -2.40 5.86 -2.44
C VAL A 27 -3.88 6.20 -2.45
N ASP A 28 -4.33 6.78 -3.55
CA ASP A 28 -5.76 6.98 -3.79
C ASP A 28 -6.34 5.72 -4.44
N VAL A 29 -7.05 4.94 -3.64
CA VAL A 29 -7.60 3.65 -4.06
C VAL A 29 -8.57 3.78 -5.24
N SER A 30 -9.26 4.90 -5.36
CA SER A 30 -10.21 5.14 -6.45
C SER A 30 -9.55 5.26 -7.83
N LYS A 31 -8.23 5.48 -7.87
CA LYS A 31 -7.45 5.67 -9.09
C LYS A 31 -6.64 4.44 -9.51
N ILE A 32 -6.62 3.40 -8.70
CA ILE A 32 -5.89 2.18 -9.02
C ILE A 32 -6.64 1.41 -10.10
N THR A 33 -5.98 1.19 -11.24
CA THR A 33 -6.54 0.36 -12.30
C THR A 33 -6.34 -1.12 -12.01
N CYS A 34 -7.18 -1.97 -12.60
CA CYS A 34 -7.00 -3.41 -12.56
C CYS A 34 -5.64 -3.83 -13.13
N GLU A 35 -5.16 -3.16 -14.18
CA GLU A 35 -3.84 -3.43 -14.73
C GLU A 35 -2.73 -3.16 -13.73
N ASP A 36 -2.75 -2.00 -13.06
CA ASP A 36 -1.74 -1.65 -12.05
C ASP A 36 -1.76 -2.64 -10.89
N TYR A 37 -2.93 -3.03 -10.47
CA TYR A 37 -3.14 -4.03 -9.43
C TYR A 37 -2.62 -5.41 -9.85
N PHE A 38 -3.01 -5.87 -11.04
CA PHE A 38 -2.64 -7.19 -11.57
C PHE A 38 -1.14 -7.29 -11.84
N MET A 39 -0.51 -6.24 -12.36
CA MET A 39 0.92 -6.16 -12.63
C MET A 39 1.77 -5.85 -11.40
N ASP A 40 1.16 -5.83 -10.23
CA ASP A 40 1.81 -5.54 -8.93
C ASP A 40 2.58 -4.21 -8.93
N LYS A 41 2.07 -3.23 -9.65
CA LYS A 41 2.64 -1.87 -9.68
C LYS A 41 2.24 -1.03 -8.48
N VAL A 42 1.35 -1.55 -7.66
CA VAL A 42 0.85 -0.89 -6.45
C VAL A 42 1.51 -1.53 -5.24
N THR A 43 2.16 -0.72 -4.42
CA THR A 43 2.71 -1.20 -3.15
C THR A 43 1.57 -1.76 -2.28
N PHE A 44 1.76 -3.00 -1.82
CA PHE A 44 0.78 -3.66 -0.95
C PHE A 44 -0.59 -3.88 -1.60
N SER A 45 -0.63 -4.36 -2.81
CA SER A 45 -1.87 -4.62 -3.56
C SER A 45 -2.91 -5.45 -2.79
N GLN A 46 -2.47 -6.43 -2.00
CA GLN A 46 -3.33 -7.23 -1.14
C GLN A 46 -4.08 -6.41 -0.08
N TYR A 47 -3.45 -5.35 0.44
CA TYR A 47 -4.09 -4.46 1.42
C TYR A 47 -5.17 -3.60 0.77
N VAL A 48 -5.02 -3.26 -0.49
CA VAL A 48 -6.01 -2.50 -1.25
C VAL A 48 -7.33 -3.28 -1.32
N VAL A 49 -7.28 -4.57 -1.66
CA VAL A 49 -8.48 -5.42 -1.72
C VAL A 49 -9.09 -5.63 -0.34
N MET A 50 -8.26 -5.85 0.68
CA MET A 50 -8.77 -5.96 2.06
C MET A 50 -9.44 -4.67 2.53
N TRP A 51 -8.82 -3.53 2.24
CA TRP A 51 -9.39 -2.24 2.57
C TRP A 51 -10.72 -2.01 1.87
N LEU A 52 -10.82 -2.30 0.58
CA LEU A 52 -12.04 -2.19 -0.21
C LEU A 52 -13.12 -3.17 0.27
N ASN A 53 -12.73 -4.37 0.64
CA ASN A 53 -13.65 -5.35 1.22
C ASN A 53 -14.30 -4.81 2.50
N GLY A 54 -13.50 -4.24 3.39
CA GLY A 54 -14.00 -3.56 4.60
C GLY A 54 -14.86 -2.33 4.28
N TYR A 55 -14.43 -1.52 3.33
CA TYR A 55 -15.14 -0.32 2.90
C TYR A 55 -16.56 -0.64 2.40
N TYR A 56 -16.70 -1.63 1.53
CA TYR A 56 -18.02 -2.01 1.01
C TYR A 56 -18.86 -2.79 2.03
N ASN A 57 -18.24 -3.66 2.84
CA ASN A 57 -18.97 -4.37 3.89
C ASN A 57 -19.52 -3.43 4.95
N SER A 58 -18.79 -2.32 5.25
CA SER A 58 -19.29 -1.31 6.18
C SER A 58 -20.59 -0.65 5.69
N LYS A 59 -20.76 -0.51 4.39
CA LYS A 59 -22.01 0.03 3.80
C LYS A 59 -23.21 -0.88 3.99
N ARG A 60 -22.97 -2.18 4.24
CA ARG A 60 -24.00 -3.17 4.60
C ARG A 60 -24.13 -3.35 6.13
N ASN A 61 -23.48 -2.52 6.92
CA ASN A 61 -23.35 -2.68 8.36
C ASN A 61 -22.78 -4.06 8.77
N ASN A 62 -21.96 -4.65 7.91
CA ASN A 62 -21.29 -5.91 8.17
C ASN A 62 -19.92 -5.62 8.80
N THR A 63 -19.81 -5.92 10.09
CA THR A 63 -18.56 -5.75 10.86
C THR A 63 -17.82 -7.07 11.09
N ILE A 64 -18.31 -8.14 10.51
CA ILE A 64 -17.72 -9.47 10.68
C ILE A 64 -16.66 -9.72 9.61
N ILE A 65 -15.50 -10.16 10.04
CA ILE A 65 -14.44 -10.63 9.14
C ILE A 65 -14.56 -12.14 9.01
N ASP A 66 -14.77 -12.60 7.78
CA ASP A 66 -14.68 -14.00 7.41
C ASP A 66 -13.43 -14.17 6.52
N PRO A 67 -12.34 -14.74 7.04
CA PRO A 67 -11.09 -14.87 6.29
C PRO A 67 -11.22 -15.74 5.03
N ASP A 68 -12.01 -16.78 5.07
CA ASP A 68 -12.22 -17.66 3.91
C ASP A 68 -13.00 -16.94 2.81
N ALA A 69 -14.04 -16.21 3.19
CA ALA A 69 -14.80 -15.40 2.24
C ALA A 69 -13.94 -14.26 1.66
N ALA A 70 -13.12 -13.62 2.48
CA ALA A 70 -12.21 -12.55 2.03
C ALA A 70 -11.20 -13.08 1.00
N LYS A 71 -10.63 -14.27 1.23
CA LYS A 71 -9.71 -14.92 0.29
C LYS A 71 -10.41 -15.26 -1.03
N LYS A 72 -11.58 -15.83 -0.99
CA LYS A 72 -12.38 -16.13 -2.20
C LYS A 72 -12.73 -14.86 -2.97
N ASN A 73 -13.05 -13.80 -2.29
CA ASN A 73 -13.32 -12.50 -2.92
C ASN A 73 -12.06 -11.94 -3.58
N GLU A 74 -10.90 -12.05 -2.95
CA GLU A 74 -9.62 -11.66 -3.55
C GLU A 74 -9.35 -12.42 -4.85
N GLU A 75 -9.52 -13.74 -4.85
CA GLU A 75 -9.37 -14.57 -6.05
C GLU A 75 -10.33 -14.14 -7.18
N LYS A 76 -11.56 -13.82 -6.85
CA LYS A 76 -12.54 -13.31 -7.81
C LYS A 76 -12.17 -11.92 -8.35
N VAL A 77 -11.65 -11.05 -7.50
CA VAL A 77 -11.16 -9.73 -7.92
C VAL A 77 -9.98 -9.88 -8.87
N ASN A 78 -9.04 -10.76 -8.56
CA ASN A 78 -7.90 -11.03 -9.42
C ASN A 78 -8.34 -11.53 -10.80
N HIS A 79 -9.30 -12.44 -10.84
CA HIS A 79 -9.85 -12.94 -12.08
C HIS A 79 -10.59 -11.85 -12.88
N TYR A 80 -11.42 -11.08 -12.20
CA TYR A 80 -12.14 -9.95 -12.82
C TYR A 80 -11.17 -8.91 -13.38
N CYS A 81 -10.15 -8.53 -12.62
CA CYS A 81 -9.13 -7.58 -13.06
C CYS A 81 -8.31 -8.09 -14.25
N TYR A 82 -8.05 -9.39 -14.31
CA TYR A 82 -7.37 -9.99 -15.46
C TYR A 82 -8.16 -9.78 -16.76
N GLU A 83 -9.48 -9.89 -16.70
CA GLU A 83 -10.36 -9.73 -17.85
C GLU A 83 -10.77 -8.26 -18.13
N HIS A 84 -10.60 -7.36 -17.16
CA HIS A 84 -11.07 -5.97 -17.21
C HIS A 84 -9.96 -5.01 -16.77
N ARG A 85 -8.84 -5.00 -17.47
CA ARG A 85 -7.63 -4.29 -17.04
C ARG A 85 -7.75 -2.78 -16.99
N GLU A 86 -8.61 -2.18 -17.82
CA GLU A 86 -8.86 -0.73 -17.84
C GLU A 86 -9.83 -0.25 -16.76
N THR A 87 -10.55 -1.14 -16.09
CA THR A 87 -11.43 -0.75 -14.98
C THR A 87 -10.62 -0.50 -13.71
N THR A 88 -11.23 0.17 -12.74
CA THR A 88 -10.59 0.36 -11.43
C THR A 88 -10.77 -0.87 -10.56
N VAL A 89 -9.81 -1.11 -9.65
CA VAL A 89 -9.94 -2.17 -8.62
C VAL A 89 -11.17 -1.93 -7.75
N MET A 90 -11.50 -0.67 -7.49
CA MET A 90 -12.69 -0.31 -6.74
C MET A 90 -13.97 -0.80 -7.40
N ASP A 91 -14.10 -0.62 -8.72
CA ASP A 91 -15.22 -1.15 -9.49
C ASP A 91 -15.20 -2.68 -9.56
N ALA A 92 -14.04 -3.30 -9.65
CA ALA A 92 -13.91 -4.75 -9.61
C ALA A 92 -14.41 -5.34 -8.28
N VAL A 93 -14.00 -4.78 -7.16
CA VAL A 93 -14.46 -5.20 -5.83
C VAL A 93 -15.96 -4.98 -5.66
N LYS A 94 -16.45 -3.83 -6.12
CA LYS A 94 -17.87 -3.49 -6.12
C LYS A 94 -18.68 -4.53 -6.90
N ASN A 95 -18.22 -4.93 -8.07
CA ASN A 95 -18.86 -5.95 -8.90
C ASN A 95 -18.83 -7.32 -8.21
N VAL A 96 -17.68 -7.76 -7.72
CA VAL A 96 -17.49 -9.05 -7.04
C VAL A 96 -18.36 -9.17 -5.78
N LEU A 97 -18.48 -8.10 -5.00
CA LEU A 97 -19.30 -8.04 -3.80
C LEU A 97 -20.79 -7.77 -4.08
N GLY A 98 -21.17 -7.49 -5.33
CA GLY A 98 -22.56 -7.26 -5.72
C GLY A 98 -23.13 -5.90 -5.35
N PHE A 99 -22.29 -4.85 -5.30
CA PHE A 99 -22.72 -3.47 -5.02
C PHE A 99 -23.04 -2.66 -6.28
N ASP A 100 -22.85 -3.20 -7.44
CA ASP A 100 -23.10 -2.58 -8.74
C ASP A 100 -24.55 -2.75 -9.22
N LYS A 101 -25.38 -3.39 -8.40
CA LYS A 101 -26.81 -3.63 -8.69
C LYS A 101 -27.70 -2.70 -7.90
#